data_25864076396d385302f3b8c3bc8e6c7d
#
_entry.id   25864076396d385302f3b8c3bc8e6c7d
#
_cell.length_a   1.000
_cell.length_b   1.000
_cell.length_c   1.000
_cell.angle_alpha   90.00
_cell.angle_beta   90.00
_cell.angle_gamma   90.00
#
_symmetry.space_group_name_H-M   'P 1'
#
loop_
_entity.id
_entity.type
_entity.pdbx_description
1 polymer ?
#
loop_
_entity_poly.entity_id
_entity_poly.type
_entity_poly.pdbx_seq_one_letter_code
_entity_poly.pdbx_strand_id
1 'polypeptide(L)'
;TSEDTLDELQSWLDDNWDPDLTVAQWWDLLGLSGWAAPTLPTNAYGKGLARSVGVQVQKAISAYGALGAPAGLGLLLAAPTIADHGSQEQIDTMVRDIVTGQKAWCQLFSEPGAGSDLAGLTCKAVRDGDEWIVTGQKVWTSLGQTADIGMLIARTSPDLPKHQGITYFGIDMIQPGIEVRPLREMTGHAMFNETFLDEARVPHANII
;
A
#
# COMPACT_ATOMS: atom_id res chain seq x y z
N THR A 1 5.97 -17.27 23.86
CA THR A 1 7.38 -17.05 23.42
C THR A 1 7.44 -17.01 21.88
N SER A 2 8.59 -16.65 21.30
CA SER A 2 8.79 -16.73 19.83
C SER A 2 8.67 -18.17 19.32
N GLU A 3 9.04 -19.14 20.13
CA GLU A 3 8.95 -20.56 19.83
C GLU A 3 7.48 -21.02 19.75
N ASP A 4 6.66 -20.66 20.72
CA ASP A 4 5.21 -20.96 20.69
C ASP A 4 4.53 -20.38 19.46
N THR A 5 4.95 -19.18 19.02
CA THR A 5 4.43 -18.51 17.82
C THR A 5 4.79 -19.28 16.55
N LEU A 6 6.01 -19.81 16.46
CA LEU A 6 6.44 -20.60 15.31
C LEU A 6 5.76 -21.97 15.27
N ASP A 7 5.51 -22.59 16.43
CA ASP A 7 4.75 -23.83 16.53
C ASP A 7 3.30 -23.62 16.11
N GLU A 8 2.67 -22.50 16.52
CA GLU A 8 1.32 -22.11 16.04
C GLU A 8 1.29 -21.93 14.52
N LEU A 9 2.29 -21.23 13.96
CA LEU A 9 2.42 -21.06 12.52
C LEU A 9 2.58 -22.40 11.80
N GLN A 10 3.44 -23.28 12.31
CA GLN A 10 3.67 -24.61 11.71
C GLN A 10 2.37 -25.41 11.64
N SER A 11 1.63 -25.48 12.75
CA SER A 11 0.34 -26.17 12.80
C SER A 11 -0.67 -25.55 11.84
N TRP A 12 -0.71 -24.21 11.74
CA TRP A 12 -1.59 -23.52 10.79
C TRP A 12 -1.23 -23.83 9.34
N LEU A 13 0.07 -23.91 9.01
CA LEU A 13 0.54 -24.27 7.67
C LEU A 13 0.18 -25.71 7.32
N ASP A 14 0.35 -26.65 8.27
CA ASP A 14 -0.01 -28.07 8.07
C ASP A 14 -1.50 -28.23 7.74
N ASP A 15 -2.35 -27.38 8.31
CA ASP A 15 -3.81 -27.46 8.13
C ASP A 15 -4.32 -26.71 6.88
N ASN A 16 -3.57 -25.69 6.39
CA ASN A 16 -4.09 -24.76 5.39
C ASN A 16 -3.29 -24.67 4.09
N TRP A 17 -2.00 -25.04 4.08
CA TRP A 17 -1.21 -24.98 2.86
C TRP A 17 -1.47 -26.21 1.97
N ASP A 18 -1.82 -25.93 0.71
CA ASP A 18 -1.95 -26.92 -0.34
C ASP A 18 -1.33 -26.35 -1.63
N PRO A 19 -0.34 -27.03 -2.25
CA PRO A 19 0.28 -26.56 -3.50
C PRO A 19 -0.69 -26.50 -4.70
N ASP A 20 -1.86 -27.13 -4.60
CA ASP A 20 -2.89 -27.09 -5.64
C ASP A 20 -3.80 -25.86 -5.52
N LEU A 21 -3.71 -25.08 -4.44
CA LEU A 21 -4.41 -23.79 -4.31
C LEU A 21 -3.91 -22.79 -5.35
N THR A 22 -4.83 -21.99 -5.90
CA THR A 22 -4.43 -20.81 -6.66
C THR A 22 -3.79 -19.77 -5.74
N VAL A 23 -2.95 -18.89 -6.31
CA VAL A 23 -2.33 -17.78 -5.55
C VAL A 23 -3.39 -16.93 -4.84
N ALA A 24 -4.51 -16.64 -5.51
CA ALA A 24 -5.60 -15.87 -4.93
C ALA A 24 -6.23 -16.56 -3.71
N GLN A 25 -6.50 -17.87 -3.80
CA GLN A 25 -7.05 -18.66 -2.69
C GLN A 25 -6.06 -18.71 -1.52
N TRP A 26 -4.78 -18.95 -1.80
CA TRP A 26 -3.76 -18.98 -0.76
C TRP A 26 -3.58 -17.62 -0.08
N TRP A 27 -3.47 -16.53 -0.83
CA TRP A 27 -3.33 -15.21 -0.26
C TRP A 27 -4.55 -14.75 0.54
N ASP A 28 -5.75 -15.19 0.17
CA ASP A 28 -6.95 -14.93 0.98
C ASP A 28 -6.85 -15.63 2.35
N LEU A 29 -6.48 -16.91 2.38
CA LEU A 29 -6.23 -17.65 3.62
C LEU A 29 -5.12 -17.02 4.45
N LEU A 30 -3.95 -16.78 3.85
CA LEU A 30 -2.78 -16.22 4.55
C LEU A 30 -3.04 -14.80 5.05
N GLY A 31 -3.70 -13.96 4.23
CA GLY A 31 -4.03 -12.59 4.59
C GLY A 31 -5.00 -12.50 5.75
N LEU A 32 -6.08 -13.26 5.72
CA LEU A 32 -7.10 -13.24 6.76
C LEU A 32 -6.68 -13.92 8.06
N SER A 33 -5.68 -14.79 8.02
CA SER A 33 -5.13 -15.44 9.23
C SER A 33 -4.25 -14.53 10.09
N GLY A 34 -3.79 -13.41 9.53
CA GLY A 34 -2.81 -12.51 10.16
C GLY A 34 -1.34 -12.90 9.92
N TRP A 35 -1.06 -14.05 9.30
CA TRP A 35 0.31 -14.49 9.03
C TRP A 35 0.96 -13.79 7.84
N ALA A 36 0.16 -13.17 6.94
CA ALA A 36 0.70 -12.37 5.84
C ALA A 36 1.42 -11.10 6.33
N ALA A 37 0.89 -10.47 7.37
CA ALA A 37 1.39 -9.21 7.93
C ALA A 37 1.47 -9.29 9.47
N PRO A 38 2.29 -10.20 10.04
CA PRO A 38 2.22 -10.56 11.45
C PRO A 38 2.55 -9.42 12.42
N THR A 39 3.19 -8.36 11.94
CA THR A 39 3.53 -7.17 12.74
C THR A 39 2.43 -6.12 12.79
N LEU A 40 1.43 -6.18 11.91
CA LEU A 40 0.29 -5.29 11.99
C LEU A 40 -0.56 -5.60 13.24
N PRO A 41 -1.32 -4.62 13.75
CA PRO A 41 -2.27 -4.84 14.84
C PRO A 41 -3.32 -5.91 14.49
N THR A 42 -3.89 -6.53 15.49
CA THR A 42 -4.90 -7.59 15.31
C THR A 42 -6.17 -7.09 14.65
N ASN A 43 -6.54 -5.83 14.88
CA ASN A 43 -7.67 -5.18 14.19
C ASN A 43 -7.36 -4.76 12.74
N ALA A 44 -6.10 -4.97 12.29
CA ALA A 44 -5.65 -4.65 10.94
C ALA A 44 -5.05 -5.88 10.23
N TYR A 45 -5.65 -7.04 10.42
CA TYR A 45 -5.24 -8.31 9.79
C TYR A 45 -3.81 -8.74 10.13
N GLY A 46 -3.31 -8.38 11.30
CA GLY A 46 -2.03 -8.81 11.84
C GLY A 46 -2.17 -9.64 13.11
N LYS A 47 -1.05 -9.89 13.75
CA LYS A 47 -0.96 -10.59 15.04
C LYS A 47 -0.31 -9.74 16.14
N GLY A 48 0.02 -8.49 15.85
CA GLY A 48 0.67 -7.58 16.80
C GLY A 48 2.06 -8.02 17.23
N LEU A 49 2.76 -8.82 16.42
CA LEU A 49 4.06 -9.39 16.78
C LEU A 49 5.19 -8.36 16.61
N ALA A 50 6.22 -8.50 17.42
CA ALA A 50 7.44 -7.73 17.27
C ALA A 50 8.10 -8.00 15.90
N ARG A 51 8.75 -6.99 15.31
CA ARG A 51 9.40 -7.08 14.00
C ARG A 51 10.37 -8.26 13.86
N SER A 52 11.14 -8.55 14.92
CA SER A 52 12.08 -9.68 14.94
C SER A 52 11.37 -11.03 14.79
N VAL A 53 10.19 -11.17 15.39
CA VAL A 53 9.36 -12.38 15.28
C VAL A 53 8.68 -12.43 13.89
N GLY A 54 8.22 -11.31 13.37
CA GLY A 54 7.67 -11.22 12.01
C GLY A 54 8.67 -11.69 10.93
N VAL A 55 9.95 -11.36 11.09
CA VAL A 55 11.00 -11.87 10.18
C VAL A 55 11.16 -13.40 10.30
N GLN A 56 11.05 -13.96 11.50
CA GLN A 56 11.10 -15.42 11.69
C GLN A 56 9.89 -16.12 11.08
N VAL A 57 8.70 -15.52 11.19
CA VAL A 57 7.48 -16.00 10.53
C VAL A 57 7.67 -16.08 9.02
N GLN A 58 8.16 -15.02 8.38
CA GLN A 58 8.41 -15.01 6.93
C GLN A 58 9.42 -16.09 6.51
N LYS A 59 10.49 -16.26 7.28
CA LYS A 59 11.48 -17.32 7.04
C LYS A 59 10.88 -18.72 7.19
N ALA A 60 10.03 -18.93 8.19
CA ALA A 60 9.39 -20.21 8.45
C ALA A 60 8.41 -20.59 7.32
N ILE A 61 7.59 -19.64 6.82
CA ILE A 61 6.72 -19.85 5.66
C ILE A 61 7.53 -20.25 4.43
N SER A 62 8.63 -19.55 4.16
CA SER A 62 9.51 -19.88 3.04
C SER A 62 10.20 -21.24 3.21
N ALA A 63 10.68 -21.57 4.40
CA ALA A 63 11.32 -22.87 4.71
C ALA A 63 10.34 -24.05 4.61
N TYR A 64 9.07 -23.81 4.91
CA TYR A 64 7.98 -24.77 4.74
C TYR A 64 7.71 -25.11 3.25
N GLY A 65 8.10 -24.22 2.35
CA GLY A 65 7.84 -24.33 0.90
C GLY A 65 6.53 -23.68 0.48
N ALA A 66 5.86 -22.96 1.37
CA ALA A 66 4.65 -22.21 1.07
C ALA A 66 4.99 -20.88 0.37
N LEU A 67 4.07 -20.42 -0.48
CA LEU A 67 4.18 -19.12 -1.10
C LEU A 67 4.07 -18.02 -0.03
N GLY A 68 4.98 -17.03 -0.05
CA GLY A 68 4.94 -15.88 0.84
C GLY A 68 3.77 -14.95 0.60
N ALA A 69 3.61 -13.97 1.50
CA ALA A 69 2.58 -12.95 1.42
C ALA A 69 2.70 -12.09 0.14
N PRO A 70 1.62 -11.39 -0.29
CA PRO A 70 1.70 -10.40 -1.34
C PRO A 70 2.83 -9.41 -1.09
N ALA A 71 3.70 -9.20 -2.08
CA ALA A 71 4.82 -8.28 -1.96
C ALA A 71 4.46 -6.89 -2.52
N GLY A 72 5.23 -5.87 -2.14
CA GLY A 72 5.15 -4.54 -2.71
C GLY A 72 4.82 -3.45 -1.70
N LEU A 73 4.62 -2.24 -2.25
CA LEU A 73 4.44 -1.02 -1.46
C LEU A 73 3.14 -1.01 -0.64
N GLY A 74 2.13 -1.75 -1.09
CA GLY A 74 0.89 -1.92 -0.32
C GLY A 74 1.16 -2.49 1.07
N LEU A 75 1.82 -3.64 1.12
CA LEU A 75 2.12 -4.31 2.39
C LEU A 75 3.21 -3.59 3.21
N LEU A 76 4.21 -3.00 2.52
CA LEU A 76 5.35 -2.36 3.19
C LEU A 76 5.04 -0.96 3.74
N LEU A 77 4.19 -0.19 3.08
CA LEU A 77 3.94 1.22 3.40
C LEU A 77 2.46 1.53 3.62
N ALA A 78 1.57 1.17 2.69
CA ALA A 78 0.16 1.54 2.78
C ALA A 78 -0.54 0.88 3.97
N ALA A 79 -0.42 -0.44 4.12
CA ALA A 79 -1.08 -1.17 5.20
C ALA A 79 -0.69 -0.68 6.61
N PRO A 80 0.60 -0.52 6.97
CA PRO A 80 0.95 0.03 8.28
C PRO A 80 0.49 1.47 8.47
N THR A 81 0.54 2.32 7.43
CA THR A 81 0.05 3.69 7.52
C THR A 81 -1.47 3.75 7.77
N ILE A 82 -2.24 2.94 7.05
CA ILE A 82 -3.69 2.85 7.24
C ILE A 82 -4.03 2.25 8.61
N ALA A 83 -3.27 1.25 9.06
CA ALA A 83 -3.46 0.64 10.37
C ALA A 83 -3.24 1.63 11.52
N ASP A 84 -2.28 2.58 11.38
CA ASP A 84 -1.95 3.56 12.41
C ASP A 84 -2.83 4.81 12.36
N HIS A 85 -3.30 5.22 11.19
CA HIS A 85 -3.94 6.52 10.97
C HIS A 85 -5.35 6.45 10.38
N GLY A 86 -5.71 5.34 9.73
CA GLY A 86 -7.01 5.16 9.10
C GLY A 86 -8.12 4.82 10.07
N SER A 87 -9.36 4.92 9.58
CA SER A 87 -10.54 4.41 10.27
C SER A 87 -10.63 2.89 10.21
N GLN A 88 -11.43 2.27 11.09
CA GLN A 88 -11.65 0.82 11.00
C GLN A 88 -12.30 0.41 9.67
N GLU A 89 -13.17 1.24 9.09
CA GLU A 89 -13.76 1.00 7.77
C GLU A 89 -12.68 0.97 6.66
N GLN A 90 -11.71 1.88 6.72
CA GLN A 90 -10.57 1.88 5.79
C GLN A 90 -9.67 0.66 6.00
N ILE A 91 -9.45 0.24 7.23
CA ILE A 91 -8.73 -0.98 7.56
C ILE A 91 -9.46 -2.21 6.99
N ASP A 92 -10.75 -2.34 7.23
CA ASP A 92 -11.57 -3.48 6.82
C ASP A 92 -11.72 -3.61 5.29
N THR A 93 -11.50 -2.53 4.56
CA THR A 93 -11.52 -2.51 3.11
C THR A 93 -10.10 -2.51 2.52
N MET A 94 -9.33 -1.45 2.75
CA MET A 94 -8.04 -1.22 2.08
C MET A 94 -6.94 -2.18 2.58
N VAL A 95 -6.80 -2.36 3.90
CA VAL A 95 -5.77 -3.26 4.43
C VAL A 95 -6.11 -4.70 4.11
N ARG A 96 -7.40 -5.07 4.18
CA ARG A 96 -7.87 -6.39 3.76
C ARG A 96 -7.44 -6.71 2.32
N ASP A 97 -7.71 -5.81 1.39
CA ASP A 97 -7.36 -5.99 -0.02
C ASP A 97 -5.84 -6.06 -0.25
N ILE A 98 -5.05 -5.36 0.57
CA ILE A 98 -3.58 -5.44 0.52
C ILE A 98 -3.08 -6.80 1.00
N VAL A 99 -3.50 -7.27 2.18
CA VAL A 99 -2.98 -8.51 2.77
C VAL A 99 -3.42 -9.76 2.03
N THR A 100 -4.54 -9.68 1.31
CA THR A 100 -5.07 -10.75 0.45
C THR A 100 -4.62 -10.63 -1.02
N GLY A 101 -3.82 -9.59 -1.36
CA GLY A 101 -3.31 -9.39 -2.72
C GLY A 101 -4.36 -9.00 -3.76
N GLN A 102 -5.53 -8.52 -3.35
CA GLN A 102 -6.61 -8.10 -4.25
C GLN A 102 -6.32 -6.78 -4.94
N LYS A 103 -5.56 -5.88 -4.31
CA LYS A 103 -5.21 -4.56 -4.82
C LYS A 103 -3.71 -4.29 -4.69
N ALA A 104 -3.11 -3.92 -5.82
CA ALA A 104 -1.72 -3.46 -5.87
C ALA A 104 -1.66 -1.94 -5.62
N TRP A 105 -0.67 -1.51 -4.84
CA TRP A 105 -0.48 -0.11 -4.47
C TRP A 105 0.82 0.45 -5.01
N CYS A 106 0.80 1.70 -5.49
CA CYS A 106 1.99 2.49 -5.81
C CYS A 106 2.11 3.72 -4.90
N GLN A 107 3.25 4.42 -5.00
CA GLN A 107 3.55 5.60 -4.19
C GLN A 107 3.62 6.85 -5.08
N LEU A 108 2.76 7.82 -4.82
CA LEU A 108 2.65 9.10 -5.52
C LEU A 108 3.12 10.24 -4.61
N PHE A 109 4.42 10.28 -4.30
CA PHE A 109 5.02 11.24 -3.38
C PHE A 109 5.86 12.26 -4.13
N SER A 110 6.98 11.83 -4.71
CA SER A 110 7.95 12.71 -5.37
C SER A 110 7.38 13.42 -6.59
N GLU A 111 7.85 14.65 -6.81
CA GLU A 111 7.55 15.48 -7.98
C GLU A 111 8.86 15.88 -8.66
N PRO A 112 8.84 16.35 -9.91
CA PRO A 112 10.05 16.85 -10.57
C PRO A 112 10.80 17.92 -9.76
N GLY A 113 10.06 18.76 -9.01
CA GLY A 113 10.59 19.80 -8.15
C GLY A 113 10.65 19.48 -6.65
N ALA A 114 10.21 18.30 -6.22
CA ALA A 114 10.10 17.94 -4.81
C ALA A 114 10.50 16.47 -4.58
N GLY A 115 11.75 16.24 -4.26
CA GLY A 115 12.32 14.95 -3.89
C GLY A 115 12.70 14.93 -2.42
N SER A 116 13.95 15.26 -2.07
CA SER A 116 14.42 15.30 -0.67
C SER A 116 13.67 16.34 0.18
N ASP A 117 13.33 17.50 -0.38
CA ASP A 117 12.37 18.42 0.22
C ASP A 117 10.95 18.07 -0.24
N LEU A 118 10.43 16.95 0.23
CA LEU A 118 9.12 16.44 -0.17
C LEU A 118 7.98 17.41 0.20
N ALA A 119 8.10 18.12 1.32
CA ALA A 119 7.11 19.11 1.73
C ALA A 119 7.00 20.32 0.77
N GLY A 120 7.95 20.47 -0.16
CA GLY A 120 7.87 21.43 -1.27
C GLY A 120 6.94 21.01 -2.41
N LEU A 121 6.21 19.90 -2.29
CA LEU A 121 5.29 19.41 -3.30
C LEU A 121 4.22 20.44 -3.71
N THR A 122 3.88 20.43 -4.99
CA THR A 122 2.94 21.37 -5.63
C THR A 122 1.66 20.73 -6.14
N CYS A 123 1.62 19.40 -6.24
CA CYS A 123 0.40 18.67 -6.58
C CYS A 123 -0.70 19.09 -5.59
N LYS A 124 -1.77 19.67 -6.10
CA LYS A 124 -2.86 20.24 -5.29
C LYS A 124 -4.08 19.35 -5.28
N ALA A 125 -4.82 19.36 -4.18
CA ALA A 125 -6.14 18.79 -4.06
C ALA A 125 -7.10 19.87 -3.55
N VAL A 126 -8.19 20.08 -4.28
CA VAL A 126 -9.21 21.09 -3.98
C VAL A 126 -10.53 20.36 -3.68
N ARG A 127 -11.16 20.72 -2.57
CA ARG A 127 -12.43 20.10 -2.15
C ARG A 127 -13.56 20.44 -3.11
N ASP A 128 -14.32 19.43 -3.51
CA ASP A 128 -15.52 19.54 -4.34
C ASP A 128 -16.61 18.60 -3.77
N GLY A 129 -17.44 19.11 -2.88
CA GLY A 129 -18.44 18.31 -2.19
C GLY A 129 -17.81 17.21 -1.33
N ASP A 130 -18.15 15.95 -1.63
CA ASP A 130 -17.63 14.77 -0.93
C ASP A 130 -16.38 14.17 -1.60
N GLU A 131 -15.82 14.87 -2.57
CA GLU A 131 -14.61 14.48 -3.28
C GLU A 131 -13.55 15.59 -3.24
N TRP A 132 -12.36 15.25 -3.72
CA TRP A 132 -11.27 16.17 -3.97
C TRP A 132 -10.85 16.07 -5.44
N ILE A 133 -10.59 17.21 -6.05
CA ILE A 133 -10.05 17.32 -7.41
C ILE A 133 -8.55 17.49 -7.30
N VAL A 134 -7.80 16.55 -7.87
CA VAL A 134 -6.34 16.50 -7.77
C VAL A 134 -5.71 16.85 -9.10
N THR A 135 -4.77 17.81 -9.08
CA THR A 135 -4.02 18.23 -10.27
C THR A 135 -2.55 18.38 -9.94
N GLY A 136 -1.68 17.74 -10.72
CA GLY A 136 -0.24 17.82 -10.59
C GLY A 136 0.48 16.69 -11.30
N GLN A 137 1.77 16.57 -11.04
CA GLN A 137 2.62 15.54 -11.61
C GLN A 137 3.43 14.86 -10.50
N LYS A 138 3.45 13.54 -10.52
CA LYS A 138 4.33 12.71 -9.69
C LYS A 138 5.38 12.02 -10.55
N VAL A 139 6.51 11.69 -9.97
CA VAL A 139 7.62 11.05 -10.66
C VAL A 139 8.23 9.95 -9.78
N TRP A 140 8.95 9.03 -10.41
CA TRP A 140 9.56 7.87 -9.77
C TRP A 140 8.52 6.92 -9.14
N THR A 141 7.34 6.84 -9.76
CA THR A 141 6.27 5.95 -9.32
C THR A 141 6.60 4.52 -9.70
N SER A 142 7.11 3.74 -8.75
CA SER A 142 7.44 2.32 -8.97
C SER A 142 6.18 1.53 -9.28
N LEU A 143 6.18 0.78 -10.40
CA LEU A 143 5.10 -0.11 -10.83
C LEU A 143 3.73 0.60 -10.96
N GLY A 144 3.72 1.91 -11.15
CA GLY A 144 2.47 2.69 -11.29
C GLY A 144 1.57 2.21 -12.42
N GLN A 145 2.14 1.64 -13.48
CA GLN A 145 1.39 1.10 -14.63
C GLN A 145 0.57 -0.16 -14.30
N THR A 146 0.82 -0.82 -13.17
CA THR A 146 0.12 -2.03 -12.74
C THR A 146 -0.60 -1.86 -11.40
N ALA A 147 -0.52 -0.68 -10.79
CA ALA A 147 -1.15 -0.40 -9.52
C ALA A 147 -2.65 -0.11 -9.68
N ASP A 148 -3.44 -0.59 -8.74
CA ASP A 148 -4.85 -0.27 -8.61
C ASP A 148 -5.05 1.03 -7.81
N ILE A 149 -4.27 1.22 -6.75
CA ILE A 149 -4.41 2.34 -5.80
C ILE A 149 -3.06 3.05 -5.63
N GLY A 150 -3.09 4.37 -5.54
CA GLY A 150 -1.93 5.21 -5.24
C GLY A 150 -1.97 5.77 -3.81
N MET A 151 -0.85 5.65 -3.09
CA MET A 151 -0.60 6.46 -1.89
C MET A 151 -0.27 7.87 -2.33
N LEU A 152 -1.24 8.77 -2.32
CA LEU A 152 -1.07 10.13 -2.80
C LEU A 152 -0.89 11.10 -1.63
N ILE A 153 0.15 11.93 -1.69
CA ILE A 153 0.22 13.16 -0.89
C ILE A 153 0.05 14.38 -1.79
N ALA A 154 -0.85 15.26 -1.38
CA ALA A 154 -1.18 16.47 -2.13
C ALA A 154 -1.39 17.66 -1.19
N ARG A 155 -1.24 18.86 -1.74
CA ARG A 155 -1.43 20.10 -1.01
C ARG A 155 -2.92 20.46 -0.97
N THR A 156 -3.47 20.42 0.23
CA THR A 156 -4.88 20.75 0.51
C THR A 156 -5.04 22.13 1.13
N SER A 157 -4.00 22.66 1.81
CA SER A 157 -4.03 23.93 2.52
C SER A 157 -2.78 24.75 2.17
N PRO A 158 -2.80 25.50 1.04
CA PRO A 158 -1.62 26.23 0.57
C PRO A 158 -1.22 27.40 1.48
N ASP A 159 -2.13 27.92 2.30
CA ASP A 159 -1.90 29.04 3.21
C ASP A 159 -1.22 28.63 4.52
N LEU A 160 -1.12 27.33 4.80
CA LEU A 160 -0.42 26.82 5.98
C LEU A 160 1.07 26.62 5.68
N PRO A 161 1.92 26.59 6.74
CA PRO A 161 3.31 26.17 6.59
C PRO A 161 3.42 24.87 5.82
N LYS A 162 4.44 24.72 4.96
CA LYS A 162 4.53 23.65 3.96
C LYS A 162 4.31 22.23 4.49
N HIS A 163 4.75 21.94 5.72
CA HIS A 163 4.58 20.63 6.36
C HIS A 163 3.17 20.38 6.91
N GLN A 164 2.36 21.41 7.10
CA GLN A 164 1.02 21.34 7.69
C GLN A 164 -0.09 21.36 6.64
N GLY A 165 0.23 21.72 5.41
CA GLY A 165 -0.74 21.88 4.32
C GLY A 165 -0.87 20.65 3.41
N ILE A 166 -0.40 19.48 3.84
CA ILE A 166 -0.35 18.25 3.05
C ILE A 166 -1.32 17.23 3.63
N THR A 167 -2.03 16.51 2.75
CA THR A 167 -2.95 15.44 3.11
C THR A 167 -2.59 14.17 2.34
N TYR A 168 -2.74 13.02 2.99
CA TYR A 168 -2.54 11.71 2.41
C TYR A 168 -3.89 11.12 1.98
N PHE A 169 -3.93 10.55 0.77
CA PHE A 169 -5.10 9.92 0.17
C PHE A 169 -4.78 8.54 -0.40
N GLY A 170 -5.75 7.63 -0.36
CA GLY A 170 -5.79 6.46 -1.23
C GLY A 170 -6.56 6.80 -2.50
N ILE A 171 -5.87 6.99 -3.63
CA ILE A 171 -6.49 7.35 -4.91
C ILE A 171 -6.57 6.15 -5.86
N ASP A 172 -7.74 5.93 -6.48
CA ASP A 172 -7.90 4.94 -7.54
C ASP A 172 -7.06 5.36 -8.76
N MET A 173 -6.16 4.47 -9.19
CA MET A 173 -5.28 4.72 -10.34
C MET A 173 -5.99 4.51 -11.68
N ILE A 174 -7.11 3.78 -11.69
CA ILE A 174 -7.86 3.41 -12.89
C ILE A 174 -9.07 4.33 -13.04
N GLN A 175 -8.83 5.57 -13.43
CA GLN A 175 -9.88 6.57 -13.61
C GLN A 175 -9.50 7.59 -14.68
N PRO A 176 -10.49 8.35 -15.23
CA PRO A 176 -10.19 9.54 -16.04
C PRO A 176 -9.34 10.55 -15.25
N GLY A 177 -8.45 11.24 -15.96
CA GLY A 177 -7.57 12.24 -15.35
C GLY A 177 -6.29 11.68 -14.74
N ILE A 178 -6.05 10.37 -14.80
CA ILE A 178 -4.75 9.79 -14.44
C ILE A 178 -4.09 9.18 -15.68
N GLU A 179 -2.90 9.65 -16.00
CA GLU A 179 -2.05 9.11 -17.04
C GLU A 179 -0.71 8.67 -16.44
N VAL A 180 -0.35 7.41 -16.64
CA VAL A 180 0.93 6.83 -16.20
C VAL A 180 1.83 6.61 -17.40
N ARG A 181 3.01 7.24 -17.41
CA ARG A 181 4.00 7.14 -18.48
C ARG A 181 5.26 6.46 -17.98
N PRO A 182 5.63 5.30 -18.55
CA PRO A 182 6.85 4.60 -18.17
C PRO A 182 8.10 5.42 -18.45
N LEU A 183 9.03 5.43 -17.50
CA LEU A 183 10.39 5.97 -17.66
C LEU A 183 11.33 4.82 -18.03
N ARG A 184 11.81 4.83 -19.27
CA ARG A 184 12.73 3.81 -19.74
C ARG A 184 14.13 4.04 -19.17
N GLU A 185 14.57 3.09 -18.38
CA GLU A 185 15.90 3.08 -17.80
C GLU A 185 16.98 2.67 -18.81
N MET A 186 18.25 2.92 -18.47
CA MET A 186 19.42 2.55 -19.27
C MET A 186 19.50 1.03 -19.50
N THR A 187 18.96 0.22 -18.59
CA THR A 187 18.83 -1.23 -18.68
C THR A 187 17.79 -1.69 -19.70
N GLY A 188 16.95 -0.78 -20.21
CA GLY A 188 15.82 -1.07 -21.09
C GLY A 188 14.52 -1.40 -20.35
N HIS A 189 14.57 -1.56 -19.03
CA HIS A 189 13.38 -1.73 -18.19
C HIS A 189 12.65 -0.41 -17.95
N ALA A 190 11.40 -0.47 -17.50
CA ALA A 190 10.60 0.68 -17.11
C ALA A 190 9.88 0.39 -15.79
N MET A 191 10.69 0.34 -14.71
CA MET A 191 10.15 0.11 -13.36
C MET A 191 9.50 1.35 -12.78
N PHE A 192 10.02 2.53 -13.14
CA PHE A 192 9.54 3.82 -12.67
C PHE A 192 8.66 4.50 -13.70
N ASN A 193 7.80 5.38 -13.23
CA ASN A 193 6.85 6.12 -14.07
C ASN A 193 6.77 7.57 -13.67
N GLU A 194 6.39 8.43 -14.64
CA GLU A 194 5.72 9.69 -14.38
C GLU A 194 4.22 9.44 -14.28
N THR A 195 3.56 10.13 -13.38
CA THR A 195 2.10 10.06 -13.21
C THR A 195 1.53 11.45 -13.27
N PHE A 196 0.71 11.71 -14.27
CA PHE A 196 0.01 12.97 -14.45
C PHE A 196 -1.39 12.85 -13.88
N LEU A 197 -1.77 13.84 -13.07
CA LEU A 197 -3.10 13.98 -12.51
C LEU A 197 -3.70 15.27 -13.09
N ASP A 198 -4.74 15.12 -13.88
CA ASP A 198 -5.48 16.20 -14.51
C ASP A 198 -6.96 16.12 -14.09
N GLU A 199 -7.28 16.87 -13.03
CA GLU A 199 -8.60 16.84 -12.39
C GLU A 199 -9.03 15.42 -11.94
N ALA A 200 -8.08 14.58 -11.55
CA ALA A 200 -8.36 13.26 -11.00
C ALA A 200 -9.16 13.39 -9.69
N ARG A 201 -10.07 12.45 -9.45
CA ARG A 201 -10.98 12.52 -8.29
C ARG A 201 -10.61 11.51 -7.22
N VAL A 202 -10.73 11.93 -5.98
CA VAL A 202 -10.58 11.05 -4.83
C VAL A 202 -11.67 11.34 -3.79
N PRO A 203 -12.41 10.32 -3.33
CA PRO A 203 -13.43 10.49 -2.29
C PRO A 203 -12.84 11.05 -1.00
N HIS A 204 -13.60 11.91 -0.31
CA HIS A 204 -13.17 12.42 1.00
C HIS A 204 -12.95 11.30 2.02
N ALA A 205 -13.73 10.23 1.93
CA ALA A 205 -13.59 9.04 2.77
C ALA A 205 -12.24 8.30 2.59
N ASN A 206 -11.48 8.62 1.53
CA ASN A 206 -10.15 8.03 1.27
C ASN A 206 -8.99 8.86 1.83
N ILE A 207 -9.25 9.86 2.63
CA ILE A 207 -8.22 10.53 3.46
C ILE A 207 -7.81 9.58 4.58
N ILE A 208 -6.50 9.40 4.72
CA ILE A 208 -5.91 8.56 5.77
C ILE A 208 -5.31 9.46 6.87
#